data_6b46759e0d3663ed74924a26b0b0a76b
#
_entry.id   6b46759e0d3663ed74924a26b0b0a76b
#
_cell.length_a   1.000
_cell.length_b   1.000
_cell.length_c   1.000
_cell.angle_alpha   90.00
_cell.angle_beta   90.00
_cell.angle_gamma   90.00
#
_symmetry.space_group_name_H-M   'P 1'
#
loop_
_entity.id
_entity.type
_entity.pdbx_description
1 polymer ?
#
loop_
_entity_poly.entity_id
_entity_poly.type
_entity_poly.pdbx_seq_one_letter_code
_entity_poly.pdbx_strand_id
1 'polypeptide(L)'
;MERTNQPIAPSEIVTDVESGLAFAKKIGYPVIVRPAYTLGGTGGGIAEDPEQLETILSQGLHLSRVGQVLLEKSIKGWKEIEFEVMRDGAGNCITVCSMENIDPVGVHTGDSIVVAPALTLADKEYQMLRKAAIDIINSIEIKGGCNVQFAPVSYTHLRAHETRHD
;
A
#
# COMPACT_ATOMS: atom_id res chain seq x y z
N MET A 1 4.78 -8.92 5.31
CA MET A 1 3.86 -9.53 4.31
C MET A 1 4.25 -10.95 3.95
N GLU A 2 5.52 -11.26 3.66
CA GLU A 2 5.95 -12.65 3.39
C GLU A 2 5.60 -13.63 4.51
N ARG A 3 5.79 -13.25 5.79
CA ARG A 3 5.45 -14.09 6.96
C ARG A 3 3.98 -14.49 7.03
N THR A 4 3.09 -13.69 6.49
CA THR A 4 1.63 -13.91 6.51
C THR A 4 1.09 -14.37 5.17
N ASN A 5 1.96 -14.52 4.16
CA ASN A 5 1.61 -14.85 2.79
C ASN A 5 0.53 -13.93 2.19
N GLN A 6 0.56 -12.65 2.60
CA GLN A 6 -0.36 -11.65 2.05
C GLN A 6 0.23 -11.00 0.81
N PRO A 7 -0.54 -10.88 -0.28
CA PRO A 7 -0.09 -10.24 -1.50
C PRO A 7 0.10 -8.73 -1.28
N ILE A 8 1.19 -8.20 -1.82
CA ILE A 8 1.49 -6.78 -1.87
C ILE A 8 1.63 -6.31 -3.32
N ALA A 9 1.56 -5.00 -3.54
CA ALA A 9 1.88 -4.44 -4.85
C ALA A 9 3.32 -4.85 -5.23
N PRO A 10 3.58 -5.34 -6.47
CA PRO A 10 4.94 -5.56 -6.94
C PRO A 10 5.77 -4.31 -6.75
N SER A 11 6.86 -4.44 -6.02
CA SER A 11 7.74 -3.31 -5.70
C SER A 11 9.20 -3.75 -5.69
N GLU A 12 10.10 -2.82 -6.01
CA GLU A 12 11.54 -3.04 -5.99
C GLU A 12 12.27 -1.74 -5.63
N ILE A 13 13.34 -1.87 -4.85
CA ILE A 13 14.24 -0.76 -4.56
C ILE A 13 15.30 -0.74 -5.65
N VAL A 14 15.40 0.37 -6.36
CA VAL A 14 16.37 0.56 -7.45
C VAL A 14 17.36 1.68 -7.10
N THR A 15 18.56 1.58 -7.63
CA THR A 15 19.66 2.53 -7.40
C THR A 15 20.15 3.21 -8.68
N ASP A 16 19.59 2.82 -9.81
CA ASP A 16 19.89 3.39 -11.13
C ASP A 16 18.65 3.34 -12.04
N VAL A 17 18.70 4.11 -13.13
CA VAL A 17 17.60 4.26 -14.06
C VAL A 17 17.36 2.99 -14.88
N GLU A 18 18.42 2.28 -15.25
CA GLU A 18 18.32 1.09 -16.10
C GLU A 18 17.58 -0.04 -15.39
N SER A 19 17.93 -0.32 -14.14
CA SER A 19 17.22 -1.31 -13.30
C SER A 19 15.76 -0.92 -13.09
N GLY A 20 15.49 0.37 -12.90
CA GLY A 20 14.12 0.88 -12.76
C GLY A 20 13.27 0.68 -14.01
N LEU A 21 13.78 0.99 -15.17
CA LEU A 21 13.09 0.75 -16.45
C LEU A 21 12.86 -0.74 -16.70
N ALA A 22 13.84 -1.58 -16.39
CA ALA A 22 13.72 -3.04 -16.51
C ALA A 22 12.62 -3.60 -15.60
N PHE A 23 12.58 -3.15 -14.35
CA PHE A 23 11.53 -3.54 -13.41
C PHE A 23 10.13 -3.07 -13.86
N ALA A 24 10.00 -1.79 -14.27
CA ALA A 24 8.73 -1.24 -14.75
C ALA A 24 8.20 -1.99 -16.00
N LYS A 25 9.10 -2.38 -16.90
CA LYS A 25 8.73 -3.21 -18.06
C LYS A 25 8.15 -4.56 -17.66
N LYS A 26 8.65 -5.15 -16.56
CA LYS A 26 8.17 -6.43 -16.02
C LYS A 26 6.79 -6.32 -15.39
N ILE A 27 6.53 -5.25 -14.60
CA ILE A 27 5.27 -5.08 -13.87
C ILE A 27 4.21 -4.30 -14.64
N GLY A 28 4.59 -3.61 -15.72
CA GLY A 28 3.75 -2.74 -16.54
C GLY A 28 3.46 -1.38 -15.87
N TYR A 29 3.03 -0.44 -16.68
CA TYR A 29 2.65 0.91 -16.24
C TYR A 29 1.17 0.97 -15.83
N PRO A 30 0.74 2.01 -15.06
CA PRO A 30 1.57 3.02 -14.42
C PRO A 30 2.36 2.47 -13.22
N VAL A 31 3.46 3.16 -12.87
CA VAL A 31 4.29 2.87 -11.69
C VAL A 31 4.41 4.09 -10.79
N ILE A 32 4.53 3.86 -9.49
CA ILE A 32 4.77 4.90 -8.48
C ILE A 32 6.26 4.93 -8.20
N VAL A 33 6.82 6.14 -8.16
CA VAL A 33 8.22 6.43 -7.85
C VAL A 33 8.27 7.10 -6.48
N ARG A 34 8.96 6.49 -5.51
CA ARG A 34 9.10 7.02 -4.15
C ARG A 34 10.57 7.08 -3.75
N PRO A 35 11.22 8.27 -3.82
CA PRO A 35 12.59 8.42 -3.37
C PRO A 35 12.71 8.16 -1.87
N ALA A 36 13.74 7.41 -1.47
CA ALA A 36 13.99 7.12 -0.08
C ALA A 36 14.48 8.36 0.69
N TYR A 37 13.97 8.55 1.91
CA TYR A 37 14.37 9.63 2.83
C TYR A 37 14.19 11.05 2.28
N THR A 38 13.15 11.28 1.49
CA THR A 38 12.74 12.64 1.09
C THR A 38 11.56 13.13 1.94
N LEU A 39 11.48 14.44 2.17
CA LEU A 39 10.37 15.05 2.91
C LEU A 39 9.19 15.32 1.97
N GLY A 40 7.98 14.98 2.43
CA GLY A 40 6.75 15.36 1.73
C GLY A 40 6.58 14.77 0.33
N GLY A 41 7.23 13.63 0.03
CA GLY A 41 7.13 13.02 -1.30
C GLY A 41 7.88 13.75 -2.41
N THR A 42 8.75 14.69 -2.07
CA THR A 42 9.54 15.47 -3.04
C THR A 42 10.35 14.55 -3.96
N GLY A 43 10.25 14.78 -5.27
CA GLY A 43 10.95 13.99 -6.30
C GLY A 43 10.30 12.65 -6.63
N GLY A 44 9.14 12.35 -5.99
CA GLY A 44 8.31 11.20 -6.34
C GLY A 44 7.20 11.57 -7.34
N GLY A 45 6.53 10.56 -7.85
CA GLY A 45 5.42 10.75 -8.78
C GLY A 45 4.88 9.43 -9.34
N ILE A 46 3.94 9.55 -10.26
CA ILE A 46 3.40 8.43 -11.03
C ILE A 46 3.90 8.57 -12.45
N ALA A 47 4.51 7.51 -12.99
CA ALA A 47 4.94 7.43 -14.38
C ALA A 47 3.96 6.54 -15.15
N GLU A 48 3.41 7.08 -16.21
CA GLU A 48 2.43 6.39 -17.09
C GLU A 48 3.13 5.65 -18.25
N ASP A 49 4.38 6.00 -18.52
CA ASP A 49 5.19 5.48 -19.62
C ASP A 49 6.70 5.49 -19.29
N PRO A 50 7.57 4.87 -20.12
CA PRO A 50 9.01 4.82 -19.88
C PRO A 50 9.70 6.18 -19.84
N GLU A 51 9.28 7.14 -20.69
CA GLU A 51 9.93 8.47 -20.78
C GLU A 51 9.68 9.28 -19.52
N GLN A 52 8.46 9.26 -19.01
CA GLN A 52 8.12 9.87 -17.72
C GLN A 52 8.88 9.18 -16.58
N LEU A 53 8.98 7.84 -16.60
CA LEU A 53 9.70 7.10 -15.57
C LEU A 53 11.17 7.51 -15.54
N GLU A 54 11.84 7.57 -16.68
CA GLU A 54 13.26 7.97 -16.74
C GLU A 54 13.47 9.35 -16.12
N THR A 55 12.59 10.29 -16.44
CA THR A 55 12.67 11.66 -15.90
C THR A 55 12.47 11.70 -14.39
N ILE A 56 11.37 11.11 -13.89
CA ILE A 56 11.03 11.13 -12.46
C ILE A 56 12.06 10.33 -11.64
N LEU A 57 12.51 9.20 -12.17
CA LEU A 57 13.45 8.32 -11.49
C LEU A 57 14.85 8.97 -11.38
N SER A 58 15.31 9.64 -12.43
CA SER A 58 16.58 10.39 -12.42
C SER A 58 16.55 11.48 -11.35
N GLN A 59 15.45 12.24 -11.27
CA GLN A 59 15.25 13.26 -10.23
C GLN A 59 15.18 12.64 -8.84
N GLY A 60 14.43 11.56 -8.68
CA GLY A 60 14.24 10.85 -7.42
C GLY A 60 15.55 10.29 -6.86
N LEU A 61 16.38 9.67 -7.70
CA LEU A 61 17.71 9.17 -7.33
C LEU A 61 18.64 10.28 -6.90
N HIS A 62 18.60 11.44 -7.58
CA HIS A 62 19.41 12.61 -7.21
C HIS A 62 18.98 13.23 -5.88
N LEU A 63 17.69 13.27 -5.59
CA LEU A 63 17.11 13.85 -4.37
C LEU A 63 17.20 12.90 -3.17
N SER A 64 17.29 11.60 -3.41
CA SER A 64 17.44 10.60 -2.34
C SER A 64 18.83 10.70 -1.71
N ARG A 65 18.87 10.93 -0.39
CA ARG A 65 20.15 11.00 0.35
C ARG A 65 20.97 9.73 0.30
N VAL A 66 20.35 8.60 0.01
CA VAL A 66 20.98 7.28 -0.07
C VAL A 66 21.03 6.74 -1.50
N GLY A 67 20.60 7.54 -2.50
CA GLY A 67 20.57 7.13 -3.90
C GLY A 67 19.65 5.95 -4.18
N GLN A 68 18.53 5.83 -3.44
CA GLN A 68 17.58 4.73 -3.57
C GLN A 68 16.18 5.26 -3.86
N VAL A 69 15.47 4.55 -4.72
CA VAL A 69 14.07 4.81 -5.04
C VAL A 69 13.29 3.50 -4.95
N LEU A 70 12.15 3.52 -4.27
CA LEU A 70 11.17 2.45 -4.33
C LEU A 70 10.28 2.67 -5.56
N LEU A 71 10.23 1.68 -6.43
CA LEU A 71 9.27 1.57 -7.53
C LEU A 71 8.17 0.60 -7.14
N GLU A 72 6.93 0.98 -7.40
CA GLU A 72 5.75 0.20 -7.06
C GLU A 72 4.76 0.17 -8.23
N LYS A 73 4.11 -0.97 -8.45
CA LYS A 73 2.95 -1.01 -9.35
C LYS A 73 1.85 -0.10 -8.82
N SER A 74 1.41 0.85 -9.64
CA SER A 74 0.30 1.71 -9.26
C SER A 74 -1.00 0.91 -9.17
N ILE A 75 -1.69 1.12 -8.05
CA ILE A 75 -3.05 0.60 -7.80
C ILE A 75 -4.07 1.75 -7.75
N LYS A 76 -3.70 2.92 -8.30
CA LYS A 76 -4.60 4.06 -8.42
C LYS A 76 -5.91 3.66 -9.09
N GLY A 77 -7.00 4.11 -8.55
CA GLY A 77 -8.33 3.80 -9.05
C GLY A 77 -8.93 2.48 -8.53
N TRP A 78 -8.17 1.71 -7.72
CA TRP A 78 -8.73 0.53 -7.09
C TRP A 78 -9.57 0.93 -5.86
N LYS A 79 -10.47 0.02 -5.49
CA LYS A 79 -11.26 0.17 -4.27
C LYS A 79 -10.33 0.11 -3.04
N GLU A 80 -10.66 0.89 -2.01
CA GLU A 80 -9.93 0.90 -0.75
C GLU A 80 -10.84 0.44 0.39
N ILE A 81 -10.39 -0.57 1.12
CA ILE A 81 -11.04 -1.10 2.31
C ILE A 81 -10.03 -1.03 3.46
N GLU A 82 -10.48 -0.57 4.60
CA GLU A 82 -9.66 -0.45 5.79
C GLU A 82 -10.23 -1.26 6.96
N PHE A 83 -9.35 -1.77 7.80
CA PHE A 83 -9.69 -2.39 9.07
C PHE A 83 -8.94 -1.72 10.21
N GLU A 84 -9.68 -1.20 11.17
CA GLU A 84 -9.11 -0.80 12.46
C GLU A 84 -8.96 -2.04 13.34
N VAL A 85 -7.75 -2.27 13.80
CA VAL A 85 -7.37 -3.44 14.58
C VAL A 85 -6.74 -3.00 15.89
N MET A 86 -7.10 -3.65 16.98
CA MET A 86 -6.46 -3.44 18.29
C MET A 86 -5.84 -4.74 18.78
N ARG A 87 -4.63 -4.64 19.32
CA ARG A 87 -3.92 -5.76 19.92
C ARG A 87 -3.33 -5.37 21.27
N ASP A 88 -3.52 -6.22 22.28
CA ASP A 88 -2.94 -6.03 23.62
C ASP A 88 -1.56 -6.69 23.79
N GLY A 89 -0.96 -6.47 24.95
CA GLY A 89 0.33 -7.08 25.30
C GLY A 89 0.28 -8.59 25.56
N ALA A 90 -0.91 -9.17 25.74
CA ALA A 90 -1.12 -10.60 25.92
C ALA A 90 -1.34 -11.35 24.58
N GLY A 91 -1.41 -10.62 23.47
CA GLY A 91 -1.62 -11.19 22.15
C GLY A 91 -3.08 -11.30 21.73
N ASN A 92 -4.03 -10.78 22.51
CA ASN A 92 -5.42 -10.70 22.09
C ASN A 92 -5.54 -9.64 20.98
N CYS A 93 -6.19 -10.00 19.87
CA CYS A 93 -6.31 -9.16 18.70
C CYS A 93 -7.76 -9.12 18.21
N ILE A 94 -8.30 -7.93 18.03
CA ILE A 94 -9.66 -7.71 17.54
C ILE A 94 -9.69 -6.72 16.39
N THR A 95 -10.63 -6.89 15.48
CA THR A 95 -11.02 -5.84 14.53
C THR A 95 -12.10 -4.98 15.17
N VAL A 96 -11.85 -3.68 15.27
CA VAL A 96 -12.78 -2.71 15.86
C VAL A 96 -13.89 -2.38 14.87
N CYS A 97 -13.50 -2.03 13.64
CA CYS A 97 -14.42 -1.79 12.53
C CYS A 97 -13.76 -2.08 11.19
N SER A 98 -14.60 -2.24 10.16
CA SER A 98 -14.20 -2.16 8.77
C SER A 98 -14.69 -0.84 8.19
N MET A 99 -13.93 -0.26 7.28
CA MET A 99 -14.26 0.97 6.60
C MET A 99 -14.07 0.81 5.10
N GLU A 100 -14.84 1.57 4.35
CA GLU A 100 -14.76 1.63 2.90
C GLU A 100 -14.63 3.08 2.46
N ASN A 101 -13.58 3.38 1.72
CA ASN A 101 -13.42 4.68 1.08
C ASN A 101 -14.27 4.72 -0.19
N ILE A 102 -15.14 5.72 -0.31
CA ILE A 102 -15.98 5.93 -1.50
C ILE A 102 -15.10 6.37 -2.67
N ASP A 103 -14.09 7.18 -2.38
CA ASP A 103 -13.09 7.55 -3.37
C ASP A 103 -12.06 6.42 -3.56
N PRO A 104 -11.60 6.21 -4.79
CA PRO A 104 -10.64 5.14 -5.07
C PRO A 104 -9.24 5.47 -4.53
N VAL A 105 -8.39 4.43 -4.41
CA VAL A 105 -6.97 4.58 -4.08
C VAL A 105 -6.32 5.66 -4.96
N GLY A 106 -5.61 6.58 -4.31
CA GLY A 106 -4.94 7.73 -4.93
C GLY A 106 -5.56 9.08 -4.55
N VAL A 107 -6.74 9.09 -3.94
CA VAL A 107 -7.27 10.24 -3.21
C VAL A 107 -6.74 10.17 -1.78
N HIS A 108 -6.32 11.32 -1.22
CA HIS A 108 -5.80 11.34 0.14
C HIS A 108 -6.90 10.95 1.13
N THR A 109 -6.60 10.03 2.06
CA THR A 109 -7.58 9.48 3.02
C THR A 109 -8.31 10.58 3.81
N GLY A 110 -7.62 11.67 4.16
CA GLY A 110 -8.21 12.82 4.86
C GLY A 110 -9.22 13.63 4.03
N ASP A 111 -9.23 13.45 2.71
CA ASP A 111 -10.11 14.16 1.76
C ASP A 111 -11.20 13.24 1.19
N SER A 112 -11.19 11.95 1.57
CA SER A 112 -12.13 10.94 1.10
C SER A 112 -13.32 10.79 2.04
N ILE A 113 -14.47 10.42 1.48
CA ILE A 113 -15.65 10.00 2.26
C ILE A 113 -15.45 8.54 2.68
N VAL A 114 -15.46 8.31 3.98
CA VAL A 114 -15.30 6.99 4.58
C VAL A 114 -16.63 6.51 5.16
N VAL A 115 -17.03 5.29 4.85
CA VAL A 115 -18.23 4.64 5.38
C VAL A 115 -17.83 3.47 6.27
N ALA A 116 -18.38 3.43 7.48
CA ALA A 116 -18.20 2.34 8.43
C ALA A 116 -19.57 1.79 8.87
N PRO A 117 -19.80 0.47 8.83
CA PRO A 117 -18.93 -0.57 8.31
C PRO A 117 -18.82 -0.53 6.77
N ALA A 118 -17.83 -1.25 6.19
CA ALA A 118 -17.76 -1.46 4.74
C ALA A 118 -19.04 -2.12 4.24
N LEU A 119 -19.69 -1.52 3.21
CA LEU A 119 -21.02 -1.91 2.75
C LEU A 119 -21.02 -2.83 1.54
N THR A 120 -19.96 -2.83 0.74
CA THR A 120 -19.92 -3.49 -0.57
C THR A 120 -19.15 -4.81 -0.58
N LEU A 121 -18.70 -5.28 0.58
CA LEU A 121 -18.05 -6.58 0.73
C LEU A 121 -19.07 -7.68 0.90
N ALA A 122 -18.92 -8.79 0.16
CA ALA A 122 -19.57 -10.03 0.50
C ALA A 122 -18.99 -10.60 1.81
N ASP A 123 -19.78 -11.40 2.56
CA ASP A 123 -19.33 -11.96 3.85
C ASP A 123 -18.00 -12.73 3.72
N LYS A 124 -17.84 -13.51 2.66
CA LYS A 124 -16.58 -14.22 2.38
C LYS A 124 -15.39 -13.28 2.24
N GLU A 125 -15.56 -12.17 1.54
CA GLU A 125 -14.52 -11.16 1.35
C GLU A 125 -14.20 -10.47 2.67
N TYR A 126 -15.23 -10.08 3.41
CA TYR A 126 -15.09 -9.49 4.73
C TYR A 126 -14.27 -10.39 5.67
N GLN A 127 -14.63 -11.68 5.79
CA GLN A 127 -13.92 -12.61 6.68
C GLN A 127 -12.48 -12.86 6.23
N MET A 128 -12.23 -12.88 4.93
CA MET A 128 -10.90 -13.02 4.38
C MET A 128 -10.01 -11.81 4.72
N LEU A 129 -10.51 -10.60 4.50
CA LEU A 129 -9.80 -9.35 4.81
C LEU A 129 -9.60 -9.19 6.31
N ARG A 130 -10.63 -9.49 7.11
CA ARG A 130 -10.55 -9.49 8.57
C ARG A 130 -9.46 -10.42 9.09
N LYS A 131 -9.43 -11.66 8.57
CA LYS A 131 -8.39 -12.62 8.93
C LYS A 131 -7.01 -12.12 8.54
N ALA A 132 -6.85 -11.59 7.33
CA ALA A 132 -5.59 -11.04 6.85
C ALA A 132 -5.10 -9.89 7.74
N ALA A 133 -5.99 -8.96 8.14
CA ALA A 133 -5.65 -7.86 9.04
C ALA A 133 -5.14 -8.36 10.38
N ILE A 134 -5.83 -9.32 11.00
CA ILE A 134 -5.41 -9.93 12.27
C ILE A 134 -4.06 -10.65 12.13
N ASP A 135 -3.86 -11.44 11.06
CA ASP A 135 -2.61 -12.17 10.81
C ASP A 135 -1.43 -11.21 10.63
N ILE A 136 -1.62 -10.09 9.90
CA ILE A 136 -0.61 -9.05 9.73
C ILE A 136 -0.21 -8.45 11.08
N ILE A 137 -1.18 -7.96 11.86
CA ILE A 137 -0.92 -7.28 13.12
C ILE A 137 -0.27 -8.24 14.14
N ASN A 138 -0.69 -9.49 14.17
CA ASN A 138 -0.03 -10.50 15.01
C ASN A 138 1.41 -10.78 14.57
N SER A 139 1.71 -10.77 13.27
CA SER A 139 3.05 -11.08 12.76
C SER A 139 4.11 -10.02 13.10
N ILE A 140 3.68 -8.78 13.32
CA ILE A 140 4.55 -7.64 13.68
C ILE A 140 4.49 -7.32 15.18
N GLU A 141 3.64 -8.01 15.94
CA GLU A 141 3.52 -7.92 17.40
C GLU A 141 3.26 -6.50 17.95
N ILE A 142 2.62 -5.64 17.15
CA ILE A 142 2.25 -4.29 17.60
C ILE A 142 1.30 -4.38 18.78
N LYS A 143 1.49 -3.46 19.74
CA LYS A 143 0.59 -3.24 20.88
C LYS A 143 -0.11 -1.90 20.67
N GLY A 144 -1.44 -1.89 20.74
CA GLY A 144 -2.27 -0.71 20.52
C GLY A 144 -3.15 -0.80 19.28
N GLY A 145 -3.59 0.36 18.80
CA GLY A 145 -4.40 0.50 17.60
C GLY A 145 -3.56 0.53 16.33
N CYS A 146 -4.05 -0.09 15.28
CA CYS A 146 -3.42 -0.11 13.96
C CYS A 146 -4.48 -0.09 12.89
N ASN A 147 -4.18 0.57 11.78
CA ASN A 147 -4.98 0.52 10.56
C ASN A 147 -4.32 -0.41 9.54
N VAL A 148 -5.11 -1.25 8.89
CA VAL A 148 -4.67 -2.09 7.77
C VAL A 148 -5.51 -1.75 6.56
N GLN A 149 -4.86 -1.27 5.50
CA GLN A 149 -5.49 -0.89 4.25
C GLN A 149 -5.35 -1.98 3.20
N PHE A 150 -6.43 -2.26 2.50
CA PHE A 150 -6.51 -3.25 1.44
C PHE A 150 -7.01 -2.61 0.15
N ALA A 151 -6.40 -3.00 -0.96
CA ALA A 151 -6.90 -2.70 -2.29
C ALA A 151 -7.38 -4.02 -2.94
N PRO A 152 -8.64 -4.41 -2.75
CA PRO A 152 -9.17 -5.62 -3.35
C PRO A 152 -9.28 -5.46 -4.86
N VAL A 153 -8.77 -6.47 -5.58
CA VAL A 153 -9.01 -6.64 -7.02
C VAL A 153 -10.12 -7.67 -7.17
N SER A 154 -11.03 -7.47 -8.11
CA SER A 154 -12.15 -8.39 -8.37
C SER A 154 -11.77 -9.86 -8.16
N TYR A 155 -12.31 -10.44 -7.12
CA TYR A 155 -12.40 -11.86 -6.74
C TYR A 155 -11.12 -12.68 -6.50
N THR A 156 -9.88 -12.24 -6.82
CA THR A 156 -8.73 -13.16 -6.74
C THR A 156 -7.44 -12.63 -6.12
N HIS A 157 -7.23 -11.32 -5.97
CA HIS A 157 -5.97 -10.79 -5.45
C HIS A 157 -6.18 -9.64 -4.46
N LEU A 158 -5.69 -9.82 -3.26
CA LEU A 158 -5.61 -8.79 -2.22
C LEU A 158 -4.25 -8.10 -2.28
N ARG A 159 -4.24 -6.80 -1.99
CA ARG A 159 -3.01 -6.06 -1.71
C ARG A 159 -3.22 -5.29 -0.42
N ALA A 160 -2.33 -5.48 0.53
CA ALA A 160 -2.41 -4.86 1.84
C ALA A 160 -1.28 -3.85 2.05
N HIS A 161 -1.60 -2.75 2.68
CA HIS A 161 -0.67 -1.77 3.21
C HIS A 161 -1.05 -1.48 4.66
N GLU A 162 -0.06 -1.26 5.51
CA GLU A 162 -0.28 -0.98 6.93
C GLU A 162 0.20 0.43 7.27
N THR A 163 -0.56 1.13 8.10
CA THR A 163 -0.16 2.40 8.71
C THR A 163 -0.25 2.27 10.23
N ARG A 164 0.78 2.72 10.93
CA ARG A 164 0.81 2.78 12.38
C ARG A 164 0.43 4.19 12.83
N HIS A 165 -0.47 4.27 13.79
CA HIS A 165 -0.71 5.49 14.55
C HIS A 165 0.09 5.42 15.85
N ASP A 166 0.95 6.40 16.06
CA ASP A 166 1.71 6.59 17.31
C ASP A 166 0.83 7.27 18.36
#